data_c1ec16c3a4018a501108085aa79cc9c2
#
_entry.id   c1ec16c3a4018a501108085aa79cc9c2
#
_cell.length_a   1.000
_cell.length_b   1.000
_cell.length_c   1.000
_cell.angle_alpha   90.00
_cell.angle_beta   90.00
_cell.angle_gamma   90.00
#
_symmetry.space_group_name_H-M   'P 1'
#
loop_
_entity.id
_entity.type
_entity.pdbx_description
1 polymer ?
#
loop_
_entity_poly.entity_id
_entity_poly.type
_entity_poly.pdbx_seq_one_letter_code
_entity_poly.pdbx_strand_id
1 'polypeptide(L)'
;MQRSEFSVASAYSYDRRSVARWLLSHAARYWPFVLGFYLCFITAWAAYSGAQAVIGRAADVLSGTPDYAALTALALGVLALMVTDSISALIGSLSAENVAARVEADVRQEFYESLLAKSKAFHDRQRAGDLMARATDDTNLVANTIVPGATLISETVLGIVVPLTFIFFTEPRLMVVPLIFVVGYIITAHHYLRRLMPVIQRQREQYGLMNAGLEETISGIEVVKASAREALERSKYLRNAQRFRDLFVEQGRIEARYLPLLLFGIALGAQFFHALWLYSTGDIGLGQVIAVIGLMNVLRFPTFISLFAFSVFQAGLAGARRILAIINAETDLDENPDGYRAPLRGEITFAHISFSFAANPGEAPHQVLHDISFHIPAGQTVAIVGQTGSGKSALTQLVNRTYDATAGRVLIDGVDVRDWNLDALRSQIGKIEQDIFLFSRTIGENIAFGAPDATPEQIEAAARAAQAHEFISRMPHGYQTVIGERGVTLSGGQRQRIALARAFLANPRILILDDSTSAIDSATEDEIQRAIRQAQQGRTVLLITHRLAQIRWADQILVLDGGCLVASGTHEELLRTSPHYRRIFVRYEHTATLTDLVRSTEGAA
;
A
#
# COMPACT_ATOMS: atom_id res chain seq x y z
N MET A 1 13.23 11.81 16.49
CA MET A 1 12.27 10.74 16.12
C MET A 1 11.40 11.27 15.00
N GLN A 2 11.08 10.50 13.98
CA GLN A 2 10.03 10.89 13.02
C GLN A 2 8.69 10.93 13.76
N ARG A 3 7.87 11.95 13.50
CA ARG A 3 6.50 12.01 14.03
C ARG A 3 5.70 10.80 13.55
N SER A 4 4.87 10.24 14.40
CA SER A 4 4.07 9.04 14.12
C SER A 4 2.84 9.05 15.02
N GLU A 5 1.65 8.77 14.47
CA GLU A 5 0.42 8.65 15.27
C GLU A 5 0.28 7.30 15.97
N PHE A 6 1.10 6.33 15.60
CA PHE A 6 1.09 4.97 16.15
C PHE A 6 2.48 4.39 16.13
N SER A 7 2.90 3.74 17.21
CA SER A 7 4.19 3.06 17.31
C SER A 7 4.02 1.65 17.87
N VAL A 8 4.76 0.70 17.31
CA VAL A 8 4.82 -0.69 17.81
C VAL A 8 6.10 -0.85 18.61
N ALA A 9 6.00 -1.07 19.93
CA ALA A 9 7.15 -1.15 20.85
C ALA A 9 8.14 -2.27 20.49
N SER A 10 7.70 -3.32 19.79
CA SER A 10 8.52 -4.48 19.40
C SER A 10 8.95 -4.47 17.93
N ALA A 11 8.73 -3.38 17.18
CA ALA A 11 9.07 -3.31 15.76
C ALA A 11 10.58 -3.41 15.55
N TYR A 12 11.01 -4.26 14.61
CA TYR A 12 12.41 -4.36 14.23
C TYR A 12 12.85 -3.11 13.45
N SER A 13 14.02 -2.56 13.79
CA SER A 13 14.54 -1.36 13.14
C SER A 13 15.41 -1.70 11.94
N TYR A 14 14.99 -1.32 10.76
CA TYR A 14 15.74 -1.49 9.50
C TYR A 14 16.47 -0.19 9.08
N ASP A 15 17.57 -0.30 8.33
CA ASP A 15 18.30 0.87 7.82
C ASP A 15 17.59 1.47 6.58
N ARG A 16 16.81 2.53 6.80
CA ARG A 16 15.98 3.20 5.78
C ARG A 16 16.71 4.30 4.99
N ARG A 17 18.03 4.46 5.15
CA ARG A 17 18.81 5.54 4.51
C ARG A 17 18.89 5.41 2.99
N SER A 18 18.90 4.20 2.46
CA SER A 18 18.86 3.94 1.03
C SER A 18 18.18 2.59 0.75
N VAL A 19 17.64 2.43 -0.46
CA VAL A 19 16.97 1.18 -0.87
C VAL A 19 17.88 -0.03 -0.72
N ALA A 20 19.15 0.09 -1.12
CA ALA A 20 20.10 -1.02 -1.01
C ALA A 20 20.37 -1.41 0.46
N ARG A 21 20.57 -0.43 1.34
CA ARG A 21 20.78 -0.69 2.77
C ARG A 21 19.53 -1.26 3.43
N TRP A 22 18.37 -0.77 3.04
CA TRP A 22 17.10 -1.25 3.54
C TRP A 22 16.89 -2.73 3.18
N LEU A 23 17.05 -3.10 1.92
CA LEU A 23 16.96 -4.51 1.46
C LEU A 23 18.02 -5.39 2.13
N LEU A 24 19.27 -4.90 2.22
CA LEU A 24 20.34 -5.63 2.90
C LEU A 24 20.08 -5.82 4.40
N SER A 25 19.48 -4.84 5.08
CA SER A 25 19.13 -4.97 6.49
C SER A 25 18.04 -6.02 6.75
N HIS A 26 17.08 -6.17 5.82
CA HIS A 26 16.10 -7.27 5.86
C HIS A 26 16.76 -8.62 5.60
N ALA A 27 17.60 -8.72 4.56
CA ALA A 27 18.30 -9.96 4.23
C ALA A 27 19.28 -10.37 5.34
N ALA A 28 19.98 -9.42 5.97
CA ALA A 28 20.93 -9.67 7.05
C ALA A 28 20.29 -10.31 8.29
N ARG A 29 19.03 -10.07 8.55
CA ARG A 29 18.25 -10.76 9.60
C ARG A 29 18.26 -12.28 9.40
N TYR A 30 18.33 -12.73 8.15
CA TYR A 30 18.29 -14.13 7.75
C TYR A 30 19.64 -14.62 7.21
N TRP A 31 20.76 -14.05 7.71
CA TRP A 31 22.10 -14.33 7.24
C TRP A 31 22.49 -15.83 7.12
N PRO A 32 22.00 -16.77 8.00
CA PRO A 32 22.34 -18.17 7.84
C PRO A 32 21.82 -18.78 6.52
N PHE A 33 20.60 -18.39 6.11
CA PHE A 33 20.02 -18.83 4.83
C PHE A 33 20.71 -18.16 3.65
N VAL A 34 21.09 -16.87 3.78
CA VAL A 34 21.86 -16.16 2.74
C VAL A 34 23.23 -16.81 2.56
N LEU A 35 23.93 -17.15 3.64
CA LEU A 35 25.19 -17.86 3.58
C LEU A 35 25.01 -19.27 2.99
N GLY A 36 23.98 -19.99 3.42
CA GLY A 36 23.63 -21.32 2.90
C GLY A 36 23.40 -21.29 1.39
N PHE A 37 22.65 -20.30 0.89
CA PHE A 37 22.45 -20.07 -0.53
C PHE A 37 23.78 -19.95 -1.28
N TYR A 38 24.66 -19.02 -0.88
CA TYR A 38 25.93 -18.79 -1.60
C TYR A 38 26.87 -20.00 -1.53
N LEU A 39 27.01 -20.65 -0.38
CA LEU A 39 27.84 -21.84 -0.25
C LEU A 39 27.34 -23.00 -1.13
N CYS A 40 26.04 -23.24 -1.14
CA CYS A 40 25.43 -24.28 -1.95
C CYS A 40 25.57 -23.98 -3.46
N PHE A 41 25.34 -22.74 -3.89
CA PHE A 41 25.49 -22.39 -5.30
C PHE A 41 26.93 -22.42 -5.79
N ILE A 42 27.90 -21.97 -4.99
CA ILE A 42 29.33 -22.14 -5.31
C ILE A 42 29.68 -23.62 -5.46
N THR A 43 29.21 -24.47 -4.52
CA THR A 43 29.44 -25.91 -4.58
C THR A 43 28.81 -26.54 -5.83
N ALA A 44 27.57 -26.16 -6.16
CA ALA A 44 26.87 -26.62 -7.36
C ALA A 44 27.65 -26.27 -8.64
N TRP A 45 27.97 -24.99 -8.83
CA TRP A 45 28.73 -24.55 -10.00
C TRP A 45 30.12 -25.18 -10.09
N ALA A 46 30.80 -25.40 -8.95
CA ALA A 46 32.08 -26.09 -8.89
C ALA A 46 31.94 -27.58 -9.24
N ALA A 47 30.93 -28.27 -8.76
CA ALA A 47 30.66 -29.67 -9.07
C ALA A 47 30.29 -29.84 -10.56
N TYR A 48 29.41 -28.97 -11.09
CA TYR A 48 29.01 -28.98 -12.50
C TYR A 48 30.21 -28.74 -13.45
N SER A 49 31.05 -27.75 -13.12
CA SER A 49 32.27 -27.46 -13.91
C SER A 49 33.33 -28.56 -13.75
N GLY A 50 33.46 -29.11 -12.53
CA GLY A 50 34.37 -30.21 -12.23
C GLY A 50 34.04 -31.47 -13.02
N ALA A 51 32.76 -31.77 -13.23
CA ALA A 51 32.31 -32.89 -14.04
C ALA A 51 32.79 -32.78 -15.48
N GLN A 52 32.82 -31.57 -16.08
CA GLN A 52 33.36 -31.35 -17.42
C GLN A 52 34.87 -31.68 -17.49
N ALA A 53 35.62 -31.31 -16.44
CA ALA A 53 37.05 -31.64 -16.35
C ALA A 53 37.29 -33.16 -16.20
N VAL A 54 36.43 -33.84 -15.42
CA VAL A 54 36.52 -35.31 -15.26
C VAL A 54 36.15 -36.04 -16.57
N ILE A 55 35.16 -35.55 -17.32
CA ILE A 55 34.80 -36.08 -18.65
C ILE A 55 35.99 -35.95 -19.59
N GLY A 56 36.72 -34.82 -19.57
CA GLY A 56 37.96 -34.67 -20.32
C GLY A 56 39.00 -35.73 -19.96
N ARG A 57 39.26 -35.99 -18.68
CA ARG A 57 40.20 -37.04 -18.24
C ARG A 57 39.76 -38.44 -18.70
N ALA A 58 38.45 -38.73 -18.71
CA ALA A 58 37.95 -39.97 -19.23
C ALA A 58 38.25 -40.16 -20.72
N ALA A 59 38.21 -39.07 -21.50
CA ALA A 59 38.59 -39.08 -22.91
C ALA A 59 40.11 -39.37 -23.13
N ASP A 60 41.00 -38.84 -22.26
CA ASP A 60 42.42 -39.15 -22.29
C ASP A 60 42.68 -40.65 -22.00
N VAL A 61 41.99 -41.26 -21.05
CA VAL A 61 42.09 -42.70 -20.76
C VAL A 61 41.58 -43.56 -21.91
N LEU A 62 40.54 -43.11 -22.64
CA LEU A 62 39.99 -43.79 -23.81
C LEU A 62 40.92 -43.72 -25.03
N SER A 63 41.69 -42.63 -25.16
CA SER A 63 42.61 -42.44 -26.30
C SER A 63 43.90 -43.23 -26.16
N GLY A 64 44.23 -43.74 -24.97
CA GLY A 64 45.34 -44.62 -24.67
C GLY A 64 44.95 -46.11 -24.67
N THR A 65 45.65 -46.92 -23.87
CA THR A 65 45.23 -48.31 -23.58
C THR A 65 44.04 -48.25 -22.63
N PRO A 66 42.84 -48.78 -23.00
CA PRO A 66 41.65 -48.65 -22.20
C PRO A 66 41.80 -49.33 -20.82
N ASP A 67 41.81 -48.54 -19.76
CA ASP A 67 41.70 -49.05 -18.36
C ASP A 67 40.24 -48.94 -17.90
N TYR A 68 39.52 -50.06 -17.94
CA TYR A 68 38.11 -50.12 -17.55
C TYR A 68 37.88 -49.78 -16.09
N ALA A 69 38.85 -50.06 -15.19
CA ALA A 69 38.73 -49.70 -13.79
C ALA A 69 38.82 -48.17 -13.59
N ALA A 70 39.76 -47.52 -14.24
CA ALA A 70 39.90 -46.08 -14.25
C ALA A 70 38.65 -45.40 -14.86
N LEU A 71 38.14 -45.93 -15.99
CA LEU A 71 36.92 -45.41 -16.63
C LEU A 71 35.70 -45.54 -15.72
N THR A 72 35.53 -46.66 -15.01
CA THR A 72 34.45 -46.84 -14.08
C THR A 72 34.53 -45.87 -12.89
N ALA A 73 35.75 -45.64 -12.38
CA ALA A 73 35.97 -44.67 -11.30
C ALA A 73 35.68 -43.24 -11.75
N LEU A 74 36.05 -42.84 -12.96
CA LEU A 74 35.75 -41.53 -13.54
C LEU A 74 34.25 -41.35 -13.81
N ALA A 75 33.56 -42.40 -14.31
CA ALA A 75 32.11 -42.37 -14.48
C ALA A 75 31.35 -42.18 -13.15
N LEU A 76 31.76 -42.92 -12.08
CA LEU A 76 31.22 -42.75 -10.74
C LEU A 76 31.56 -41.35 -10.19
N GLY A 77 32.75 -40.83 -10.51
CA GLY A 77 33.13 -39.45 -10.14
C GLY A 77 32.22 -38.41 -10.79
N VAL A 78 31.92 -38.56 -12.08
CA VAL A 78 30.95 -37.66 -12.76
C VAL A 78 29.57 -37.78 -12.13
N LEU A 79 29.09 -39.01 -11.86
CA LEU A 79 27.81 -39.21 -11.20
C LEU A 79 27.76 -38.56 -9.82
N ALA A 80 28.79 -38.72 -9.00
CA ALA A 80 28.90 -38.10 -7.70
C ALA A 80 28.88 -36.58 -7.75
N LEU A 81 29.60 -35.97 -8.73
CA LEU A 81 29.60 -34.53 -8.94
C LEU A 81 28.24 -34.02 -9.40
N MET A 82 27.54 -34.73 -10.30
CA MET A 82 26.19 -34.33 -10.76
C MET A 82 25.15 -34.44 -9.61
N VAL A 83 25.25 -35.48 -8.76
CA VAL A 83 24.41 -35.60 -7.58
C VAL A 83 24.69 -34.47 -6.57
N THR A 84 25.97 -34.13 -6.38
CA THR A 84 26.39 -33.00 -5.52
C THR A 84 25.85 -31.67 -6.04
N ASP A 85 25.96 -31.40 -7.34
CA ASP A 85 25.39 -30.24 -8.01
C ASP A 85 23.89 -30.16 -7.74
N SER A 86 23.14 -31.21 -8.05
CA SER A 86 21.67 -31.20 -7.93
C SER A 86 21.19 -31.00 -6.49
N ILE A 87 21.83 -31.69 -5.52
CA ILE A 87 21.48 -31.55 -4.09
C ILE A 87 21.82 -30.14 -3.59
N SER A 88 23.01 -29.65 -3.95
CA SER A 88 23.44 -28.31 -3.54
C SER A 88 22.56 -27.22 -4.15
N ALA A 89 22.21 -27.34 -5.44
CA ALA A 89 21.29 -26.41 -6.11
C ALA A 89 19.90 -26.41 -5.43
N LEU A 90 19.37 -27.58 -5.07
CA LEU A 90 18.09 -27.71 -4.36
C LEU A 90 18.13 -27.01 -2.99
N ILE A 91 19.14 -27.29 -2.16
CA ILE A 91 19.28 -26.68 -0.83
C ILE A 91 19.48 -25.17 -0.95
N GLY A 92 20.29 -24.74 -1.90
CA GLY A 92 20.52 -23.33 -2.19
C GLY A 92 19.24 -22.60 -2.60
N SER A 93 18.47 -23.18 -3.52
CA SER A 93 17.18 -22.60 -3.95
C SER A 93 16.18 -22.53 -2.80
N LEU A 94 16.04 -23.58 -1.99
CA LEU A 94 15.18 -23.57 -0.80
C LEU A 94 15.61 -22.50 0.21
N SER A 95 16.91 -22.29 0.37
CA SER A 95 17.44 -21.24 1.25
C SER A 95 17.10 -19.85 0.72
N ALA A 96 17.24 -19.60 -0.58
CA ALA A 96 16.89 -18.34 -1.21
C ALA A 96 15.39 -18.04 -1.11
N GLU A 97 14.53 -19.03 -1.40
CA GLU A 97 13.06 -18.91 -1.26
C GLU A 97 12.64 -18.59 0.17
N ASN A 98 13.27 -19.21 1.17
CA ASN A 98 13.03 -18.88 2.58
C ASN A 98 13.36 -17.40 2.89
N VAL A 99 14.48 -16.89 2.36
CA VAL A 99 14.84 -15.47 2.54
C VAL A 99 13.81 -14.58 1.86
N ALA A 100 13.45 -14.87 0.61
CA ALA A 100 12.51 -14.07 -0.17
C ALA A 100 11.13 -13.98 0.52
N ALA A 101 10.57 -15.11 0.92
CA ALA A 101 9.27 -15.18 1.58
C ALA A 101 9.24 -14.44 2.93
N ARG A 102 10.31 -14.57 3.72
CA ARG A 102 10.40 -13.86 5.02
C ARG A 102 10.61 -12.37 4.85
N VAL A 103 11.45 -11.95 3.91
CA VAL A 103 11.65 -10.53 3.60
C VAL A 103 10.37 -9.91 3.07
N GLU A 104 9.61 -10.62 2.22
CA GLU A 104 8.30 -10.16 1.76
C GLU A 104 7.34 -9.93 2.93
N ALA A 105 7.26 -10.88 3.85
CA ALA A 105 6.41 -10.77 5.04
C ALA A 105 6.82 -9.59 5.94
N ASP A 106 8.12 -9.45 6.21
CA ASP A 106 8.66 -8.35 7.03
C ASP A 106 8.42 -6.99 6.38
N VAL A 107 8.65 -6.87 5.07
CA VAL A 107 8.41 -5.62 4.32
C VAL A 107 6.92 -5.26 4.30
N ARG A 108 6.04 -6.26 4.10
CA ARG A 108 4.59 -6.04 4.13
C ARG A 108 4.13 -5.58 5.50
N GLN A 109 4.65 -6.17 6.56
CA GLN A 109 4.37 -5.78 7.94
C GLN A 109 4.87 -4.36 8.21
N GLU A 110 6.14 -4.04 7.91
CA GLU A 110 6.71 -2.71 8.09
C GLU A 110 5.94 -1.63 7.33
N PHE A 111 5.52 -1.94 6.10
CA PHE A 111 4.72 -1.04 5.28
C PHE A 111 3.34 -0.79 5.90
N TYR A 112 2.65 -1.86 6.34
CA TYR A 112 1.34 -1.75 6.98
C TYR A 112 1.39 -0.96 8.29
N GLU A 113 2.36 -1.26 9.16
CA GLU A 113 2.59 -0.49 10.40
C GLU A 113 2.88 0.98 10.10
N SER A 114 3.68 1.24 9.05
CA SER A 114 3.95 2.61 8.60
C SER A 114 2.70 3.33 8.10
N LEU A 115 1.78 2.66 7.41
CA LEU A 115 0.51 3.26 6.98
C LEU A 115 -0.39 3.60 8.17
N LEU A 116 -0.49 2.71 9.16
CA LEU A 116 -1.25 2.99 10.39
C LEU A 116 -0.68 4.17 11.19
N ALA A 117 0.62 4.39 11.07
CA ALA A 117 1.34 5.46 11.74
C ALA A 117 1.21 6.84 11.06
N LYS A 118 0.66 6.90 9.84
CA LYS A 118 0.47 8.16 9.09
C LYS A 118 -0.82 8.86 9.49
N SER A 119 -0.78 10.20 9.49
CA SER A 119 -1.94 11.05 9.77
C SER A 119 -3.02 10.97 8.69
N LYS A 120 -4.23 11.38 9.04
CA LYS A 120 -5.33 11.52 8.07
C LYS A 120 -4.94 12.42 6.89
N ALA A 121 -4.22 13.52 7.16
CA ALA A 121 -3.72 14.43 6.13
C ALA A 121 -2.80 13.76 5.10
N PHE A 122 -2.02 12.75 5.51
CA PHE A 122 -1.25 11.92 4.59
C PHE A 122 -2.17 11.07 3.71
N HIS A 123 -3.15 10.39 4.32
CA HIS A 123 -4.08 9.50 3.60
C HIS A 123 -4.96 10.26 2.60
N ASP A 124 -5.38 11.49 2.91
CA ASP A 124 -6.19 12.32 2.01
C ASP A 124 -5.47 12.68 0.70
N ARG A 125 -4.14 12.75 0.75
CA ARG A 125 -3.29 13.01 -0.43
C ARG A 125 -2.99 11.74 -1.24
N GLN A 126 -3.33 10.56 -0.74
CA GLN A 126 -3.06 9.28 -1.39
C GLN A 126 -4.36 8.65 -1.91
N ARG A 127 -4.27 7.99 -3.05
CA ARG A 127 -5.37 7.16 -3.53
C ARG A 127 -5.29 5.79 -2.85
N ALA A 128 -6.40 5.32 -2.28
CA ALA A 128 -6.44 4.02 -1.61
C ALA A 128 -5.99 2.87 -2.52
N GLY A 129 -6.37 2.90 -3.81
CA GLY A 129 -5.92 1.92 -4.80
C GLY A 129 -4.41 1.89 -5.00
N ASP A 130 -3.73 3.05 -4.98
CA ASP A 130 -2.27 3.12 -5.09
C ASP A 130 -1.58 2.53 -3.85
N LEU A 131 -2.12 2.77 -2.66
CA LEU A 131 -1.60 2.18 -1.42
C LEU A 131 -1.79 0.66 -1.41
N MET A 132 -2.95 0.18 -1.86
CA MET A 132 -3.22 -1.26 -2.00
C MET A 132 -2.28 -1.93 -3.01
N ALA A 133 -2.08 -1.33 -4.19
CA ALA A 133 -1.13 -1.84 -5.18
C ALA A 133 0.30 -1.91 -4.63
N ARG A 134 0.71 -0.94 -3.80
CA ARG A 134 2.02 -1.00 -3.13
C ARG A 134 2.10 -2.08 -2.05
N ALA A 135 1.02 -2.28 -1.30
CA ALA A 135 0.95 -3.33 -0.28
C ALA A 135 0.95 -4.76 -0.87
N THR A 136 0.50 -4.93 -2.11
CA THR A 136 0.41 -6.23 -2.80
C THR A 136 1.52 -6.40 -3.85
N ASP A 137 1.48 -5.60 -4.92
CA ASP A 137 2.35 -5.80 -6.08
C ASP A 137 3.79 -5.38 -5.81
N ASP A 138 4.00 -4.22 -5.16
CA ASP A 138 5.35 -3.74 -4.87
C ASP A 138 6.06 -4.59 -3.82
N THR A 139 5.35 -5.12 -2.81
CA THR A 139 5.92 -6.07 -1.84
C THR A 139 6.33 -7.38 -2.52
N ASN A 140 5.53 -7.88 -3.45
CA ASN A 140 5.88 -9.04 -4.27
C ASN A 140 7.11 -8.75 -5.17
N LEU A 141 7.18 -7.55 -5.78
CA LEU A 141 8.37 -7.13 -6.53
C LEU A 141 9.64 -7.09 -5.66
N VAL A 142 9.53 -6.75 -4.36
CA VAL A 142 10.65 -6.83 -3.41
C VAL A 142 11.10 -8.28 -3.21
N ALA A 143 10.19 -9.23 -3.03
CA ALA A 143 10.53 -10.66 -2.99
C ALA A 143 11.21 -11.11 -4.27
N ASN A 144 10.68 -10.70 -5.43
CA ASN A 144 11.25 -10.99 -6.75
C ASN A 144 12.64 -10.36 -6.95
N THR A 145 13.02 -9.34 -6.19
CA THR A 145 14.39 -8.82 -6.17
C THR A 145 15.38 -9.86 -5.65
N ILE A 146 14.94 -10.71 -4.72
CA ILE A 146 15.75 -11.78 -4.14
C ILE A 146 15.64 -13.02 -5.01
N VAL A 147 14.43 -13.56 -5.20
CA VAL A 147 14.14 -14.70 -6.08
C VAL A 147 13.06 -14.29 -7.09
N PRO A 148 13.34 -14.30 -8.39
CA PRO A 148 14.57 -14.78 -9.04
C PRO A 148 15.67 -13.71 -9.24
N GLY A 149 15.53 -12.46 -8.85
CA GLY A 149 16.43 -11.36 -9.21
C GLY A 149 17.90 -11.58 -8.79
N ALA A 150 18.17 -11.57 -7.48
CA ALA A 150 19.53 -11.71 -6.95
C ALA A 150 20.10 -13.13 -7.18
N THR A 151 19.24 -14.16 -7.15
CA THR A 151 19.67 -15.54 -7.43
C THR A 151 20.19 -15.68 -8.86
N LEU A 152 19.45 -15.21 -9.88
CA LEU A 152 19.88 -15.27 -11.28
C LEU A 152 21.10 -14.39 -11.58
N ILE A 153 21.24 -13.25 -10.89
CA ILE A 153 22.49 -12.45 -10.99
C ILE A 153 23.66 -13.23 -10.41
N SER A 154 23.48 -13.87 -9.25
CA SER A 154 24.50 -14.70 -8.63
C SER A 154 24.86 -15.89 -9.51
N GLU A 155 23.87 -16.58 -10.08
CA GLU A 155 24.06 -17.67 -11.06
C GLU A 155 24.80 -17.18 -12.30
N THR A 156 24.47 -15.99 -12.82
CA THR A 156 25.18 -15.41 -13.96
C THR A 156 26.65 -15.18 -13.63
N VAL A 157 26.96 -14.60 -12.47
CA VAL A 157 28.34 -14.34 -12.05
C VAL A 157 29.10 -15.64 -11.81
N LEU A 158 28.53 -16.56 -11.02
CA LEU A 158 29.17 -17.86 -10.72
C LEU A 158 29.31 -18.72 -11.97
N GLY A 159 28.31 -18.75 -12.85
CA GLY A 159 28.32 -19.48 -14.11
C GLY A 159 29.28 -18.92 -15.15
N ILE A 160 29.85 -17.73 -14.94
CA ILE A 160 30.97 -17.20 -15.73
C ILE A 160 32.29 -17.43 -14.98
N VAL A 161 32.39 -17.05 -13.71
CA VAL A 161 33.66 -17.07 -12.98
C VAL A 161 34.15 -18.49 -12.71
N VAL A 162 33.26 -19.41 -12.29
CA VAL A 162 33.69 -20.78 -11.94
C VAL A 162 34.19 -21.56 -13.14
N PRO A 163 33.49 -21.65 -14.31
CA PRO A 163 34.04 -22.33 -15.48
C PRO A 163 35.34 -21.72 -15.99
N LEU A 164 35.48 -20.38 -15.96
CA LEU A 164 36.74 -19.71 -16.32
C LEU A 164 37.89 -20.14 -15.42
N THR A 165 37.64 -20.25 -14.11
CA THR A 165 38.63 -20.75 -13.15
C THR A 165 39.06 -22.17 -13.48
N PHE A 166 38.14 -23.06 -13.86
CA PHE A 166 38.43 -24.40 -14.28
C PHE A 166 39.22 -24.44 -15.62
N ILE A 167 38.90 -23.59 -16.60
CA ILE A 167 39.67 -23.47 -17.85
C ILE A 167 41.11 -23.04 -17.54
N PHE A 168 41.29 -22.04 -16.66
CA PHE A 168 42.61 -21.57 -16.26
C PHE A 168 43.48 -22.69 -15.64
N PHE A 169 42.91 -23.51 -14.75
CA PHE A 169 43.64 -24.63 -14.13
C PHE A 169 43.81 -25.81 -15.06
N THR A 170 43.00 -25.95 -16.12
CA THR A 170 43.19 -26.98 -17.14
C THR A 170 44.35 -26.64 -18.07
N GLU A 171 44.36 -25.43 -18.66
CA GLU A 171 45.42 -24.89 -19.49
C GLU A 171 45.27 -23.36 -19.61
N PRO A 172 46.18 -22.56 -19.04
CA PRO A 172 46.07 -21.10 -19.06
C PRO A 172 46.01 -20.48 -20.46
N ARG A 173 46.65 -21.09 -21.46
CA ARG A 173 46.65 -20.59 -22.86
C ARG A 173 45.22 -20.60 -23.45
N LEU A 174 44.36 -21.51 -23.01
CA LEU A 174 42.98 -21.62 -23.48
C LEU A 174 42.06 -20.50 -22.92
N MET A 175 42.54 -19.65 -22.00
CA MET A 175 41.79 -18.50 -21.47
C MET A 175 41.64 -17.35 -22.45
N VAL A 176 42.42 -17.27 -23.54
CA VAL A 176 42.41 -16.11 -24.45
C VAL A 176 41.01 -15.87 -25.04
N VAL A 177 40.40 -16.91 -25.62
CA VAL A 177 39.07 -16.78 -26.27
C VAL A 177 37.96 -16.51 -25.25
N PRO A 178 37.84 -17.22 -24.12
CA PRO A 178 36.85 -16.91 -23.08
C PRO A 178 36.93 -15.48 -22.54
N LEU A 179 38.15 -14.94 -22.33
CA LEU A 179 38.33 -13.56 -21.87
C LEU A 179 37.85 -12.55 -22.92
N ILE A 180 38.22 -12.75 -24.19
CA ILE A 180 37.73 -11.91 -25.31
C ILE A 180 36.20 -11.98 -25.38
N PHE A 181 35.62 -13.19 -25.21
CA PHE A 181 34.18 -13.37 -25.17
C PHE A 181 33.53 -12.58 -24.03
N VAL A 182 34.03 -12.68 -22.80
CA VAL A 182 33.44 -11.99 -21.61
C VAL A 182 33.48 -10.46 -21.79
N VAL A 183 34.60 -9.91 -22.29
CA VAL A 183 34.70 -8.47 -22.59
C VAL A 183 33.71 -8.07 -23.68
N GLY A 184 33.65 -8.81 -24.78
CA GLY A 184 32.68 -8.59 -25.86
C GLY A 184 31.23 -8.71 -25.38
N TYR A 185 30.96 -9.69 -24.52
CA TYR A 185 29.64 -9.88 -23.90
C TYR A 185 29.22 -8.66 -23.05
N ILE A 186 30.10 -8.15 -22.17
CA ILE A 186 29.80 -6.99 -21.33
C ILE A 186 29.51 -5.76 -22.21
N ILE A 187 30.32 -5.52 -23.25
CA ILE A 187 30.12 -4.38 -24.17
C ILE A 187 28.78 -4.49 -24.91
N THR A 188 28.51 -5.68 -25.49
CA THR A 188 27.28 -5.90 -26.27
C THR A 188 26.04 -5.90 -25.41
N ALA A 189 26.06 -6.47 -24.19
CA ALA A 189 24.97 -6.44 -23.23
C ALA A 189 24.67 -5.00 -22.76
N HIS A 190 25.71 -4.22 -22.46
CA HIS A 190 25.53 -2.80 -22.08
C HIS A 190 24.89 -1.99 -23.22
N HIS A 191 25.35 -2.16 -24.46
CA HIS A 191 24.78 -1.49 -25.62
C HIS A 191 23.33 -1.89 -25.87
N TYR A 192 23.01 -3.18 -25.73
CA TYR A 192 21.66 -3.70 -25.84
C TYR A 192 20.71 -3.10 -24.79
N LEU A 193 21.11 -3.09 -23.50
CA LEU A 193 20.31 -2.52 -22.42
C LEU A 193 20.03 -1.02 -22.63
N ARG A 194 21.03 -0.26 -23.08
CA ARG A 194 20.86 1.16 -23.39
C ARG A 194 19.81 1.42 -24.49
N ARG A 195 19.65 0.50 -25.44
CA ARG A 195 18.62 0.62 -26.49
C ARG A 195 17.27 0.11 -26.07
N LEU A 196 17.23 -0.95 -25.28
CA LEU A 196 16.00 -1.63 -24.87
C LEU A 196 15.23 -0.85 -23.79
N MET A 197 15.92 -0.34 -22.77
CA MET A 197 15.28 0.30 -21.61
C MET A 197 14.36 1.47 -21.97
N PRO A 198 14.73 2.41 -22.85
CA PRO A 198 13.84 3.51 -23.25
C PRO A 198 12.58 3.03 -23.97
N VAL A 199 12.64 1.93 -24.70
CA VAL A 199 11.48 1.36 -25.41
C VAL A 199 10.52 0.70 -24.41
N ILE A 200 11.06 -0.09 -23.47
CA ILE A 200 10.27 -0.70 -22.39
C ILE A 200 9.57 0.38 -21.56
N GLN A 201 10.26 1.48 -21.26
CA GLN A 201 9.65 2.57 -20.49
C GLN A 201 8.49 3.21 -21.24
N ARG A 202 8.67 3.57 -22.51
CA ARG A 202 7.60 4.12 -23.37
C ARG A 202 6.43 3.14 -23.51
N GLN A 203 6.71 1.85 -23.60
CA GLN A 203 5.70 0.80 -23.66
C GLN A 203 4.87 0.75 -22.37
N ARG A 204 5.52 0.83 -21.19
CA ARG A 204 4.83 0.88 -19.89
C ARG A 204 3.94 2.12 -19.74
N GLU A 205 4.45 3.28 -20.14
CA GLU A 205 3.68 4.53 -20.14
C GLU A 205 2.44 4.41 -21.05
N GLN A 206 2.61 3.87 -22.25
CA GLN A 206 1.51 3.66 -23.19
C GLN A 206 0.50 2.62 -22.68
N TYR A 207 0.94 1.58 -22.00
CA TYR A 207 0.09 0.60 -21.34
C TYR A 207 -0.74 1.25 -20.22
N GLY A 208 -0.12 2.12 -19.43
CA GLY A 208 -0.82 2.91 -18.40
C GLY A 208 -1.91 3.80 -19.00
N LEU A 209 -1.63 4.53 -20.10
CA LEU A 209 -2.62 5.34 -20.80
C LEU A 209 -3.78 4.52 -21.39
N MET A 210 -3.48 3.33 -21.90
CA MET A 210 -4.50 2.42 -22.42
C MET A 210 -5.43 1.93 -21.31
N ASN A 211 -4.87 1.52 -20.17
CA ASN A 211 -5.65 1.05 -19.02
C ASN A 211 -6.47 2.16 -18.36
N ALA A 212 -5.91 3.36 -18.21
CA ALA A 212 -6.64 4.52 -17.69
C ALA A 212 -7.85 4.86 -18.58
N GLY A 213 -7.68 4.82 -19.91
CA GLY A 213 -8.80 5.02 -20.82
C GLY A 213 -9.87 3.91 -20.77
N LEU A 214 -9.46 2.67 -20.50
CA LEU A 214 -10.38 1.55 -20.30
C LEU A 214 -11.16 1.69 -18.98
N GLU A 215 -10.48 2.04 -17.90
CA GLU A 215 -11.08 2.29 -16.59
C GLU A 215 -12.10 3.43 -16.65
N GLU A 216 -11.76 4.55 -17.32
CA GLU A 216 -12.65 5.68 -17.55
C GLU A 216 -13.92 5.25 -18.30
N THR A 217 -13.76 4.45 -19.37
CA THR A 217 -14.88 3.96 -20.17
C THR A 217 -15.79 3.01 -19.38
N ILE A 218 -15.21 2.10 -18.59
CA ILE A 218 -15.98 1.14 -17.76
C ILE A 218 -16.71 1.87 -16.63
N SER A 219 -16.02 2.77 -15.93
CA SER A 219 -16.63 3.55 -14.85
C SER A 219 -17.73 4.48 -15.34
N GLY A 220 -17.57 5.03 -16.55
CA GLY A 220 -18.56 5.90 -17.21
C GLY A 220 -19.50 5.17 -18.17
N ILE A 221 -19.63 3.84 -18.07
CA ILE A 221 -20.36 3.03 -19.09
C ILE A 221 -21.81 3.47 -19.29
N GLU A 222 -22.48 3.89 -18.22
CA GLU A 222 -23.86 4.40 -18.31
C GLU A 222 -23.94 5.64 -19.19
N VAL A 223 -22.99 6.57 -19.06
CA VAL A 223 -22.93 7.80 -19.87
C VAL A 223 -22.63 7.46 -21.32
N VAL A 224 -21.69 6.53 -21.58
CA VAL A 224 -21.35 6.06 -22.93
C VAL A 224 -22.58 5.44 -23.60
N LYS A 225 -23.32 4.58 -22.87
CA LYS A 225 -24.54 3.92 -23.35
C LYS A 225 -25.68 4.92 -23.58
N ALA A 226 -25.94 5.80 -22.60
CA ALA A 226 -27.00 6.79 -22.71
C ALA A 226 -26.77 7.77 -23.87
N SER A 227 -25.50 8.04 -24.21
CA SER A 227 -25.11 8.97 -25.28
C SER A 227 -24.85 8.29 -26.63
N ALA A 228 -24.97 6.95 -26.74
CA ALA A 228 -24.65 6.14 -27.91
C ALA A 228 -23.24 6.44 -28.49
N ARG A 229 -22.20 6.54 -27.62
CA ARG A 229 -20.84 6.93 -27.98
C ARG A 229 -19.83 5.75 -28.00
N GLU A 230 -20.29 4.51 -28.11
CA GLU A 230 -19.44 3.31 -28.14
C GLU A 230 -18.39 3.35 -29.27
N ALA A 231 -18.78 3.86 -30.44
CA ALA A 231 -17.87 3.96 -31.58
C ALA A 231 -16.70 4.94 -31.31
N LEU A 232 -16.97 6.04 -30.57
CA LEU A 232 -15.95 7.01 -30.16
C LEU A 232 -14.97 6.39 -29.18
N GLU A 233 -15.46 5.77 -28.10
CA GLU A 233 -14.62 5.13 -27.08
C GLU A 233 -13.81 3.96 -27.66
N ARG A 234 -14.44 3.13 -28.53
CA ARG A 234 -13.72 2.08 -29.27
C ARG A 234 -12.57 2.67 -30.10
N SER A 235 -12.79 3.77 -30.81
CA SER A 235 -11.74 4.40 -31.64
C SER A 235 -10.58 4.96 -30.79
N LYS A 236 -10.90 5.53 -29.62
CA LYS A 236 -9.93 6.03 -28.63
C LYS A 236 -9.06 4.89 -28.08
N TYR A 237 -9.69 3.79 -27.67
CA TYR A 237 -8.99 2.59 -27.20
C TYR A 237 -8.10 1.98 -28.27
N LEU A 238 -8.62 1.79 -29.50
CA LEU A 238 -7.86 1.19 -30.60
C LEU A 238 -6.60 2.00 -30.97
N ARG A 239 -6.66 3.33 -30.95
CA ARG A 239 -5.45 4.17 -31.18
C ARG A 239 -4.37 3.90 -30.13
N ASN A 240 -4.74 3.81 -28.87
CA ASN A 240 -3.81 3.51 -27.79
C ASN A 240 -3.26 2.09 -27.89
N ALA A 241 -4.09 1.11 -28.23
CA ALA A 241 -3.69 -0.29 -28.43
C ALA A 241 -2.74 -0.46 -29.64
N GLN A 242 -2.98 0.27 -30.74
CA GLN A 242 -2.08 0.27 -31.89
C GLN A 242 -0.70 0.83 -31.52
N ARG A 243 -0.66 1.92 -30.78
CA ARG A 243 0.60 2.52 -30.31
C ARG A 243 1.36 1.60 -29.36
N PHE A 244 0.65 0.92 -28.45
CA PHE A 244 1.23 -0.12 -27.60
C PHE A 244 1.82 -1.28 -28.42
N ARG A 245 1.05 -1.79 -29.41
CA ARG A 245 1.52 -2.82 -30.35
C ARG A 245 2.80 -2.39 -31.07
N ASP A 246 2.85 -1.16 -31.56
CA ASP A 246 4.01 -0.68 -32.35
C ASP A 246 5.28 -0.62 -31.47
N LEU A 247 5.15 -0.20 -30.21
CA LEU A 247 6.22 -0.24 -29.22
C LEU A 247 6.62 -1.69 -28.85
N PHE A 248 5.66 -2.61 -28.77
CA PHE A 248 5.92 -4.02 -28.52
C PHE A 248 6.71 -4.65 -29.69
N VAL A 249 6.35 -4.30 -30.92
CA VAL A 249 7.08 -4.73 -32.11
C VAL A 249 8.49 -4.11 -32.16
N GLU A 250 8.65 -2.83 -31.76
CA GLU A 250 9.96 -2.18 -31.65
C GLU A 250 10.84 -2.91 -30.61
N GLN A 251 10.29 -3.24 -29.45
CA GLN A 251 10.96 -4.07 -28.43
C GLN A 251 11.40 -5.41 -29.02
N GLY A 252 10.48 -6.16 -29.65
CA GLY A 252 10.79 -7.47 -30.24
C GLY A 252 11.87 -7.42 -31.33
N ARG A 253 11.93 -6.31 -32.11
CA ARG A 253 13.01 -6.11 -33.09
C ARG A 253 14.39 -5.91 -32.44
N ILE A 254 14.44 -5.27 -31.27
CA ILE A 254 15.67 -5.12 -30.50
C ILE A 254 16.07 -6.46 -29.89
N GLU A 255 15.12 -7.19 -29.30
CA GLU A 255 15.34 -8.51 -28.70
C GLU A 255 15.80 -9.56 -29.72
N ALA A 256 15.20 -9.58 -30.91
CA ALA A 256 15.60 -10.49 -31.98
C ALA A 256 17.06 -10.28 -32.49
N ARG A 257 17.63 -9.10 -32.22
CA ARG A 257 19.03 -8.78 -32.58
C ARG A 257 19.97 -8.93 -31.38
N TYR A 258 19.70 -9.89 -30.49
CA TYR A 258 20.52 -10.12 -29.31
C TYR A 258 21.91 -10.67 -29.69
N LEU A 259 22.83 -9.75 -29.86
CA LEU A 259 24.22 -10.03 -30.27
C LEU A 259 25.02 -10.93 -29.30
N PRO A 260 24.87 -10.87 -27.97
CA PRO A 260 25.62 -11.72 -27.06
C PRO A 260 25.50 -13.22 -27.33
N LEU A 261 24.33 -13.71 -27.76
CA LEU A 261 24.14 -15.12 -28.08
C LEU A 261 24.87 -15.52 -29.39
N LEU A 262 24.87 -14.64 -30.39
CA LEU A 262 25.66 -14.83 -31.61
C LEU A 262 27.16 -14.81 -31.29
N LEU A 263 27.59 -13.86 -30.46
CA LEU A 263 28.98 -13.75 -30.00
C LEU A 263 29.43 -15.03 -29.28
N PHE A 264 28.53 -15.63 -28.46
CA PHE A 264 28.79 -16.91 -27.80
C PHE A 264 29.05 -18.03 -28.82
N GLY A 265 28.22 -18.15 -29.86
CA GLY A 265 28.42 -19.15 -30.92
C GLY A 265 29.76 -18.98 -31.65
N ILE A 266 30.15 -17.74 -31.98
CA ILE A 266 31.44 -17.42 -32.58
C ILE A 266 32.58 -17.77 -31.61
N ALA A 267 32.46 -17.40 -30.33
CA ALA A 267 33.46 -17.70 -29.32
C ALA A 267 33.65 -19.20 -29.09
N LEU A 268 32.56 -19.99 -29.11
CA LEU A 268 32.61 -21.44 -28.97
C LEU A 268 33.36 -22.06 -30.17
N GLY A 269 33.07 -21.62 -31.40
CA GLY A 269 33.80 -22.07 -32.61
C GLY A 269 35.27 -21.68 -32.59
N ALA A 270 35.58 -20.44 -32.18
CA ALA A 270 36.95 -19.97 -32.06
C ALA A 270 37.73 -20.72 -30.97
N GLN A 271 37.07 -21.04 -29.84
CA GLN A 271 37.67 -21.85 -28.77
C GLN A 271 37.97 -23.27 -29.24
N PHE A 272 37.05 -23.87 -30.00
CA PHE A 272 37.28 -25.20 -30.58
C PHE A 272 38.45 -25.19 -31.52
N PHE A 273 38.52 -24.22 -32.42
CA PHE A 273 39.65 -24.05 -33.35
C PHE A 273 40.97 -23.85 -32.58
N HIS A 274 41.01 -22.98 -31.60
CA HIS A 274 42.19 -22.69 -30.76
C HIS A 274 42.65 -23.94 -30.00
N ALA A 275 41.73 -24.70 -29.43
CA ALA A 275 42.03 -25.94 -28.72
C ALA A 275 42.58 -27.02 -29.68
N LEU A 276 42.00 -27.17 -30.89
CA LEU A 276 42.52 -28.09 -31.90
C LEU A 276 43.90 -27.68 -32.43
N TRP A 277 44.16 -26.39 -32.55
CA TRP A 277 45.48 -25.91 -32.93
C TRP A 277 46.54 -26.27 -31.89
N LEU A 278 46.30 -26.02 -30.60
CA LEU A 278 47.19 -26.41 -29.50
C LEU A 278 47.33 -27.96 -29.39
N TYR A 279 46.30 -28.70 -29.70
CA TYR A 279 46.37 -30.15 -29.76
C TYR A 279 47.27 -30.61 -30.91
N SER A 280 47.18 -30.00 -32.08
CA SER A 280 48.01 -30.34 -33.26
C SER A 280 49.52 -30.02 -33.10
N THR A 281 49.83 -29.04 -32.23
CA THR A 281 51.22 -28.70 -31.84
C THR A 281 51.75 -29.59 -30.71
N GLY A 282 50.93 -30.45 -30.14
CA GLY A 282 51.31 -31.34 -29.04
C GLY A 282 51.34 -30.67 -27.64
N ASP A 283 50.83 -29.45 -27.55
CA ASP A 283 50.84 -28.67 -26.30
C ASP A 283 49.77 -29.15 -25.28
N ILE A 284 48.65 -29.72 -25.77
CA ILE A 284 47.54 -30.22 -24.96
C ILE A 284 47.06 -31.61 -25.40
N GLY A 285 46.42 -32.35 -24.47
CA GLY A 285 45.79 -33.63 -24.75
C GLY A 285 44.35 -33.51 -25.28
N LEU A 286 43.81 -34.60 -25.82
CA LEU A 286 42.43 -34.67 -26.31
C LEU A 286 41.43 -34.41 -25.21
N GLY A 287 41.68 -34.89 -24.01
CA GLY A 287 40.84 -34.65 -22.84
C GLY A 287 40.72 -33.17 -22.45
N GLN A 288 41.82 -32.40 -22.60
CA GLN A 288 41.79 -30.96 -22.37
C GLN A 288 40.92 -30.23 -23.41
N VAL A 289 40.95 -30.66 -24.69
CA VAL A 289 40.04 -30.13 -25.72
C VAL A 289 38.58 -30.36 -25.34
N ILE A 290 38.23 -31.60 -24.94
CA ILE A 290 36.87 -31.97 -24.57
C ILE A 290 36.42 -31.21 -23.32
N ALA A 291 37.25 -31.15 -22.29
CA ALA A 291 36.97 -30.43 -21.04
C ALA A 291 36.68 -28.94 -21.29
N VAL A 292 37.52 -28.28 -22.07
CA VAL A 292 37.37 -26.84 -22.37
C VAL A 292 36.12 -26.53 -23.20
N ILE A 293 35.76 -27.37 -24.16
CA ILE A 293 34.54 -27.18 -24.93
C ILE A 293 33.31 -27.42 -24.01
N GLY A 294 33.35 -28.41 -23.10
CA GLY A 294 32.34 -28.59 -22.08
C GLY A 294 32.19 -27.36 -21.19
N LEU A 295 33.30 -26.84 -20.67
CA LEU A 295 33.31 -25.64 -19.81
C LEU A 295 32.84 -24.37 -20.55
N MET A 296 33.18 -24.21 -21.85
CA MET A 296 32.64 -23.12 -22.66
C MET A 296 31.10 -23.22 -22.80
N ASN A 297 30.56 -24.43 -22.99
CA ASN A 297 29.11 -24.60 -23.07
C ASN A 297 28.39 -24.23 -21.78
N VAL A 298 29.04 -24.36 -20.62
CA VAL A 298 28.47 -23.90 -19.33
C VAL A 298 28.17 -22.39 -19.34
N LEU A 299 28.96 -21.56 -20.06
CA LEU A 299 28.75 -20.11 -20.15
C LEU A 299 27.48 -19.73 -20.95
N ARG A 300 26.87 -20.68 -21.68
CA ARG A 300 25.71 -20.40 -22.54
C ARG A 300 24.50 -19.93 -21.72
N PHE A 301 24.17 -20.62 -20.64
CA PHE A 301 23.02 -20.30 -19.81
C PHE A 301 23.15 -18.92 -19.14
N PRO A 302 24.25 -18.57 -18.44
CA PRO A 302 24.48 -17.24 -17.91
C PRO A 302 24.35 -16.12 -18.94
N THR A 303 24.89 -16.34 -20.15
CA THR A 303 24.80 -15.37 -21.24
C THR A 303 23.34 -15.10 -21.65
N PHE A 304 22.50 -16.14 -21.68
CA PHE A 304 21.10 -16.02 -22.07
C PHE A 304 20.24 -15.38 -20.96
N ILE A 305 20.40 -15.83 -19.71
CA ILE A 305 19.49 -15.45 -18.60
C ILE A 305 19.78 -14.06 -18.02
N SER A 306 20.99 -13.54 -18.20
CA SER A 306 21.46 -12.31 -17.54
C SER A 306 20.58 -11.08 -17.77
N LEU A 307 19.99 -10.94 -18.95
CA LEU A 307 19.11 -9.82 -19.26
C LEU A 307 17.79 -9.89 -18.51
N PHE A 308 17.21 -11.08 -18.44
CA PHE A 308 16.00 -11.32 -17.66
C PHE A 308 16.28 -11.05 -16.17
N ALA A 309 17.39 -11.58 -15.65
CA ALA A 309 17.85 -11.36 -14.28
C ALA A 309 17.96 -9.86 -13.95
N PHE A 310 18.61 -9.10 -14.82
CA PHE A 310 18.76 -7.66 -14.66
C PHE A 310 17.40 -6.93 -14.68
N SER A 311 16.50 -7.30 -15.59
CA SER A 311 15.18 -6.69 -15.71
C SER A 311 14.34 -6.91 -14.45
N VAL A 312 14.30 -8.14 -13.93
CA VAL A 312 13.58 -8.49 -12.70
C VAL A 312 14.15 -7.74 -11.49
N PHE A 313 15.49 -7.73 -11.36
CA PHE A 313 16.16 -7.02 -10.28
C PHE A 313 15.87 -5.52 -10.29
N GLN A 314 15.90 -4.87 -11.45
CA GLN A 314 15.57 -3.46 -11.61
C GLN A 314 14.09 -3.17 -11.28
N ALA A 315 13.16 -4.04 -11.68
CA ALA A 315 11.75 -3.91 -11.33
C ALA A 315 11.54 -3.97 -9.82
N GLY A 316 12.23 -4.92 -9.17
CA GLY A 316 12.18 -5.05 -7.72
C GLY A 316 12.76 -3.84 -6.98
N LEU A 317 13.90 -3.32 -7.43
CA LEU A 317 14.46 -2.08 -6.86
C LEU A 317 13.50 -0.88 -7.03
N ALA A 318 12.75 -0.82 -8.13
CA ALA A 318 11.76 0.24 -8.34
C ALA A 318 10.58 0.09 -7.37
N GLY A 319 10.06 -1.13 -7.14
CA GLY A 319 9.05 -1.41 -6.11
C GLY A 319 9.54 -1.05 -4.71
N ALA A 320 10.74 -1.49 -4.36
CA ALA A 320 11.38 -1.15 -3.09
C ALA A 320 11.51 0.37 -2.85
N ARG A 321 11.84 1.15 -3.90
CA ARG A 321 11.88 2.62 -3.81
C ARG A 321 10.53 3.22 -3.50
N ARG A 322 9.45 2.73 -4.14
CA ARG A 322 8.09 3.24 -3.90
C ARG A 322 7.60 2.93 -2.49
N ILE A 323 7.86 1.73 -1.98
CA ILE A 323 7.54 1.35 -0.60
C ILE A 323 8.33 2.22 0.38
N LEU A 324 9.66 2.29 0.23
CA LEU A 324 10.52 3.05 1.14
C LEU A 324 10.20 4.54 1.14
N ALA A 325 9.77 5.11 0.00
CA ALA A 325 9.32 6.50 -0.08
C ALA A 325 8.11 6.78 0.83
N ILE A 326 7.16 5.84 0.91
CA ILE A 326 6.01 5.95 1.83
C ILE A 326 6.44 5.76 3.28
N ILE A 327 7.25 4.74 3.56
CA ILE A 327 7.75 4.48 4.92
C ILE A 327 8.47 5.73 5.47
N ASN A 328 9.29 6.38 4.64
CA ASN A 328 10.04 7.58 5.01
C ASN A 328 9.25 8.90 4.87
N ALA A 329 8.02 8.87 4.32
CA ALA A 329 7.22 10.08 4.24
C ALA A 329 6.93 10.63 5.63
N GLU A 330 7.05 11.93 5.79
CA GLU A 330 6.75 12.60 7.05
C GLU A 330 5.23 12.64 7.30
N THR A 331 4.84 12.66 8.55
CA THR A 331 3.47 12.88 9.02
C THR A 331 3.41 14.12 9.89
N ASP A 332 2.30 14.83 9.81
CA ASP A 332 2.14 16.12 10.49
C ASP A 332 1.89 15.95 12.00
N LEU A 333 1.33 14.81 12.41
CA LEU A 333 0.94 14.51 13.79
C LEU A 333 1.88 13.47 14.41
N ASP A 334 1.95 13.49 15.75
CA ASP A 334 2.61 12.48 16.57
C ASP A 334 1.69 11.95 17.68
N GLU A 335 2.00 10.76 18.17
CA GLU A 335 1.30 10.09 19.27
C GLU A 335 1.43 10.87 20.59
N ASN A 336 2.47 11.69 20.74
CA ASN A 336 2.87 12.36 21.95
C ASN A 336 2.85 11.41 23.19
N PRO A 337 3.73 10.41 23.27
CA PRO A 337 3.68 9.36 24.30
C PRO A 337 3.74 9.92 25.73
N ASP A 338 4.51 11.00 25.93
CA ASP A 338 4.71 11.67 27.21
C ASP A 338 3.69 12.82 27.45
N GLY A 339 2.71 12.96 26.56
CA GLY A 339 1.70 14.00 26.60
C GLY A 339 0.75 13.87 27.78
N TYR A 340 -0.02 14.94 27.98
CA TYR A 340 -0.99 15.03 29.08
C TYR A 340 -2.04 13.92 29.01
N ARG A 341 -2.33 13.31 30.15
CA ARG A 341 -3.31 12.23 30.30
C ARG A 341 -4.17 12.49 31.52
N ALA A 342 -5.45 12.77 31.30
CA ALA A 342 -6.43 12.95 32.39
C ALA A 342 -7.84 12.56 31.91
N PRO A 343 -8.76 12.24 32.82
CA PRO A 343 -10.18 12.15 32.51
C PRO A 343 -10.72 13.51 32.06
N LEU A 344 -11.41 13.54 30.90
CA LEU A 344 -12.03 14.77 30.41
C LEU A 344 -13.24 15.19 31.23
N ARG A 345 -13.38 16.48 31.43
CA ARG A 345 -14.63 17.12 31.89
C ARG A 345 -15.51 17.50 30.69
N GLY A 346 -14.86 17.89 29.58
CA GLY A 346 -15.52 18.15 28.31
C GLY A 346 -15.69 19.64 27.97
N GLU A 347 -14.93 20.54 28.60
CA GLU A 347 -14.88 21.95 28.23
C GLU A 347 -14.06 22.11 26.92
N ILE A 348 -14.57 22.92 25.97
CA ILE A 348 -13.90 23.12 24.65
C ILE A 348 -13.74 24.63 24.42
N THR A 349 -12.51 25.06 24.11
CA THR A 349 -12.22 26.46 23.76
C THR A 349 -11.45 26.53 22.45
N PHE A 350 -11.95 27.33 21.52
CA PHE A 350 -11.26 27.72 20.30
C PHE A 350 -10.74 29.15 20.47
N ALA A 351 -9.43 29.33 20.31
CA ALA A 351 -8.76 30.61 20.47
C ALA A 351 -8.04 30.99 19.17
N HIS A 352 -8.62 31.92 18.39
CA HIS A 352 -8.10 32.46 17.15
C HIS A 352 -7.69 31.40 16.12
N ILE A 353 -8.58 30.40 15.90
CA ILE A 353 -8.31 29.26 15.02
C ILE A 353 -8.42 29.65 13.55
N SER A 354 -7.35 29.38 12.82
CA SER A 354 -7.36 29.31 11.36
C SER A 354 -6.91 27.91 10.91
N PHE A 355 -7.53 27.40 9.85
CA PHE A 355 -7.22 26.08 9.34
C PHE A 355 -7.24 26.04 7.81
N SER A 356 -6.23 25.38 7.26
CA SER A 356 -6.13 25.08 5.82
C SER A 356 -5.83 23.58 5.63
N PHE A 357 -6.52 22.94 4.70
CA PHE A 357 -6.09 21.62 4.25
C PHE A 357 -4.74 21.71 3.53
N ALA A 358 -3.89 20.71 3.75
CA ALA A 358 -2.63 20.62 3.06
C ALA A 358 -2.85 20.50 1.55
N ALA A 359 -2.23 21.38 0.79
CA ALA A 359 -2.30 21.38 -0.67
C ALA A 359 -1.42 20.27 -1.28
N ASN A 360 -1.76 19.84 -2.50
CA ASN A 360 -0.85 19.04 -3.32
C ASN A 360 0.39 19.85 -3.70
N PRO A 361 1.53 19.20 -4.00
CA PRO A 361 2.72 19.92 -4.45
C PRO A 361 2.42 20.81 -5.67
N GLY A 362 2.58 22.11 -5.49
CA GLY A 362 2.32 23.12 -6.54
C GLY A 362 0.96 23.85 -6.45
N GLU A 363 0.09 23.47 -5.52
CA GLU A 363 -1.18 24.17 -5.25
C GLU A 363 -1.05 25.06 -4.01
N ALA A 364 -1.79 26.17 -3.98
CA ALA A 364 -1.88 27.00 -2.78
C ALA A 364 -2.77 26.32 -1.72
N PRO A 365 -2.42 26.38 -0.41
CA PRO A 365 -3.28 25.85 0.65
C PRO A 365 -4.66 26.51 0.60
N HIS A 366 -5.70 25.68 0.62
CA HIS A 366 -7.08 26.18 0.70
C HIS A 366 -7.47 26.42 2.16
N GLN A 367 -7.56 27.71 2.55
CA GLN A 367 -7.97 28.08 3.90
C GLN A 367 -9.48 27.90 4.05
N VAL A 368 -9.88 27.16 5.08
CA VAL A 368 -11.27 26.73 5.31
C VAL A 368 -11.86 27.39 6.55
N LEU A 369 -11.03 27.71 7.57
CA LEU A 369 -11.46 28.41 8.78
C LEU A 369 -10.61 29.65 8.99
N HIS A 370 -11.26 30.76 9.36
CA HIS A 370 -10.66 32.09 9.49
C HIS A 370 -10.95 32.67 10.88
N ASP A 371 -9.93 32.76 11.73
CA ASP A 371 -9.94 33.42 13.04
C ASP A 371 -11.17 33.09 13.93
N ILE A 372 -11.45 31.81 14.12
CA ILE A 372 -12.59 31.34 14.89
C ILE A 372 -12.26 31.32 16.37
N SER A 373 -13.10 31.97 17.19
CA SER A 373 -13.00 31.98 18.64
C SER A 373 -14.36 31.75 19.27
N PHE A 374 -14.47 30.76 20.17
CA PHE A 374 -15.65 30.48 20.97
C PHE A 374 -15.30 29.59 22.17
N HIS A 375 -16.23 29.50 23.11
CA HIS A 375 -16.11 28.67 24.30
C HIS A 375 -17.38 27.85 24.54
N ILE A 376 -17.20 26.57 24.87
CA ILE A 376 -18.26 25.62 25.20
C ILE A 376 -18.02 25.07 26.60
N PRO A 377 -18.85 25.38 27.58
CA PRO A 377 -18.81 24.77 28.92
C PRO A 377 -19.04 23.24 28.85
N ALA A 378 -18.47 22.52 29.82
CA ALA A 378 -18.68 21.09 29.94
C ALA A 378 -20.18 20.73 30.10
N GLY A 379 -20.66 19.73 29.41
CA GLY A 379 -22.02 19.22 29.49
C GLY A 379 -23.05 19.96 28.62
N GLN A 380 -22.66 20.96 27.84
CA GLN A 380 -23.55 21.67 26.91
C GLN A 380 -23.66 20.98 25.56
N THR A 381 -24.83 21.15 24.96
CA THR A 381 -25.09 20.77 23.56
C THR A 381 -25.00 22.00 22.67
N VAL A 382 -24.08 21.94 21.69
CA VAL A 382 -23.84 23.01 20.73
C VAL A 382 -24.19 22.58 19.32
N ALA A 383 -25.10 23.29 18.68
CA ALA A 383 -25.43 23.09 17.27
C ALA A 383 -24.52 23.96 16.37
N ILE A 384 -23.91 23.38 15.35
CA ILE A 384 -23.11 24.06 14.35
C ILE A 384 -23.93 24.11 13.07
N VAL A 385 -24.30 25.30 12.62
CA VAL A 385 -25.13 25.53 11.44
C VAL A 385 -24.42 26.42 10.41
N GLY A 386 -24.75 26.27 9.15
CA GLY A 386 -24.16 27.06 8.05
C GLY A 386 -24.33 26.35 6.71
N GLN A 387 -24.04 27.05 5.63
CA GLN A 387 -24.14 26.49 4.28
C GLN A 387 -23.12 25.35 4.07
N THR A 388 -23.35 24.49 3.05
CA THR A 388 -22.37 23.49 2.63
C THR A 388 -21.07 24.19 2.24
N GLY A 389 -19.93 23.66 2.70
CA GLY A 389 -18.62 24.31 2.48
C GLY A 389 -18.25 25.41 3.48
N SER A 390 -19.07 25.73 4.49
CA SER A 390 -18.74 26.77 5.48
C SER A 390 -17.72 26.35 6.55
N GLY A 391 -17.17 25.12 6.50
CA GLY A 391 -16.12 24.65 7.42
C GLY A 391 -16.60 23.88 8.65
N LYS A 392 -17.90 23.54 8.78
CA LYS A 392 -18.48 22.84 9.94
C LYS A 392 -17.75 21.55 10.31
N SER A 393 -17.57 20.63 9.36
CA SER A 393 -16.88 19.35 9.59
C SER A 393 -15.39 19.55 9.88
N ALA A 394 -14.74 20.54 9.23
CA ALA A 394 -13.35 20.88 9.52
C ALA A 394 -13.16 21.33 10.96
N LEU A 395 -14.09 22.15 11.49
CA LEU A 395 -14.07 22.61 12.87
C LEU A 395 -14.11 21.43 13.87
N THR A 396 -14.98 20.44 13.64
CA THR A 396 -15.08 19.27 14.52
C THR A 396 -13.88 18.35 14.44
N GLN A 397 -13.19 18.29 13.28
CA GLN A 397 -11.98 17.49 13.09
C GLN A 397 -10.77 18.01 13.87
N LEU A 398 -10.78 19.28 14.28
CA LEU A 398 -9.75 19.86 15.14
C LEU A 398 -9.92 19.47 16.62
N VAL A 399 -11.16 19.18 17.06
CA VAL A 399 -11.46 18.82 18.46
C VAL A 399 -10.81 17.49 18.86
N ASN A 400 -10.92 16.46 18.02
CA ASN A 400 -10.29 15.15 18.26
C ASN A 400 -8.90 15.03 17.65
N ARG A 401 -8.30 16.17 17.27
CA ARG A 401 -6.98 16.25 16.67
C ARG A 401 -6.80 15.28 15.48
N THR A 402 -7.80 15.21 14.58
CA THR A 402 -7.63 14.55 13.28
C THR A 402 -6.68 15.37 12.38
N TYR A 403 -6.72 16.70 12.56
CA TYR A 403 -5.78 17.66 12.00
C TYR A 403 -5.36 18.65 13.09
N ASP A 404 -4.19 19.25 12.96
CA ASP A 404 -3.78 20.39 13.77
C ASP A 404 -4.22 21.69 13.11
N ALA A 405 -4.60 22.70 13.92
CA ALA A 405 -4.88 24.03 13.42
C ALA A 405 -3.64 24.66 12.80
N THR A 406 -3.82 25.41 11.68
CA THR A 406 -2.73 26.14 11.02
C THR A 406 -2.27 27.33 11.88
N ALA A 407 -3.20 27.98 12.58
CA ALA A 407 -2.93 29.03 13.56
C ALA A 407 -3.95 28.98 14.70
N GLY A 408 -3.59 29.53 15.86
CA GLY A 408 -4.40 29.52 17.05
C GLY A 408 -4.26 28.23 17.87
N ARG A 409 -5.18 28.01 18.82
CA ARG A 409 -5.17 26.89 19.76
C ARG A 409 -6.57 26.34 20.01
N VAL A 410 -6.71 25.02 19.96
CA VAL A 410 -7.89 24.31 20.46
C VAL A 410 -7.54 23.77 21.83
N LEU A 411 -8.30 24.15 22.85
CA LEU A 411 -8.08 23.72 24.22
C LEU A 411 -9.23 22.79 24.64
N ILE A 412 -8.89 21.66 25.24
CA ILE A 412 -9.82 20.75 25.91
C ILE A 412 -9.47 20.77 27.40
N ASP A 413 -10.46 21.16 28.23
CA ASP A 413 -10.27 21.35 29.66
C ASP A 413 -9.09 22.30 30.01
N GLY A 414 -8.88 23.33 29.17
CA GLY A 414 -7.80 24.32 29.33
C GLY A 414 -6.44 23.88 28.81
N VAL A 415 -6.28 22.63 28.33
CA VAL A 415 -5.02 22.09 27.77
C VAL A 415 -5.11 22.05 26.25
N ASP A 416 -4.07 22.51 25.55
CA ASP A 416 -3.96 22.47 24.08
C ASP A 416 -4.02 21.01 23.60
N VAL A 417 -4.83 20.72 22.57
CA VAL A 417 -4.95 19.36 22.02
C VAL A 417 -3.61 18.79 21.54
N ARG A 418 -2.63 19.66 21.23
CA ARG A 418 -1.29 19.26 20.82
C ARG A 418 -0.43 18.75 21.98
N ASP A 419 -0.76 19.15 23.21
CA ASP A 419 -0.03 18.74 24.41
C ASP A 419 -0.60 17.43 25.01
N TRP A 420 -1.76 16.99 24.56
CA TRP A 420 -2.35 15.73 24.95
C TRP A 420 -1.61 14.52 24.34
N ASN A 421 -1.56 13.43 25.11
CA ASN A 421 -1.35 12.12 24.50
C ASN A 421 -2.55 11.79 23.59
N LEU A 422 -2.28 11.42 22.34
CA LEU A 422 -3.31 11.31 21.30
C LEU A 422 -4.35 10.21 21.62
N ASP A 423 -3.90 9.09 22.14
CA ASP A 423 -4.76 7.97 22.52
C ASP A 423 -5.65 8.34 23.71
N ALA A 424 -5.06 8.98 24.75
CA ALA A 424 -5.81 9.45 25.91
C ALA A 424 -6.86 10.51 25.55
N LEU A 425 -6.61 11.36 24.54
CA LEU A 425 -7.58 12.33 24.06
C LEU A 425 -8.69 11.65 23.26
N ARG A 426 -8.32 10.86 22.24
CA ARG A 426 -9.27 10.26 21.27
C ARG A 426 -10.18 9.20 21.91
N SER A 427 -9.70 8.43 22.87
CA SER A 427 -10.51 7.42 23.57
C SER A 427 -11.69 8.01 24.36
N GLN A 428 -11.65 9.31 24.68
CA GLN A 428 -12.68 10.00 25.43
C GLN A 428 -13.59 10.90 24.57
N ILE A 429 -13.35 10.92 23.23
CA ILE A 429 -14.13 11.70 22.26
C ILE A 429 -14.78 10.72 21.28
N GLY A 430 -16.10 10.64 21.30
CA GLY A 430 -16.88 9.87 20.33
C GLY A 430 -17.22 10.73 19.11
N LYS A 431 -17.03 10.19 17.90
CA LYS A 431 -17.39 10.87 16.66
C LYS A 431 -18.23 9.97 15.77
N ILE A 432 -19.33 10.52 15.26
CA ILE A 432 -20.15 9.90 14.22
C ILE A 432 -20.08 10.80 13.00
N GLU A 433 -19.52 10.28 11.91
CA GLU A 433 -19.35 11.00 10.66
C GLU A 433 -20.60 10.89 9.77
N GLN A 434 -20.73 11.82 8.83
CA GLN A 434 -21.81 11.84 7.85
C GLN A 434 -21.82 10.54 7.01
N ASP A 435 -20.64 10.11 6.53
CA ASP A 435 -20.45 8.85 5.81
C ASP A 435 -20.03 7.74 6.80
N ILE A 436 -21.01 6.96 7.24
CA ILE A 436 -20.80 5.90 8.22
C ILE A 436 -20.04 4.74 7.59
N PHE A 437 -18.86 4.45 8.14
CA PHE A 437 -18.08 3.28 7.75
C PHE A 437 -18.29 2.11 8.74
N LEU A 438 -18.68 0.96 8.20
CA LEU A 438 -18.77 -0.31 8.92
C LEU A 438 -17.78 -1.32 8.30
N PHE A 439 -17.06 -2.02 9.17
CA PHE A 439 -16.12 -3.05 8.75
C PHE A 439 -16.84 -4.32 8.31
N SER A 440 -16.24 -5.08 7.39
CA SER A 440 -16.72 -6.42 7.01
C SER A 440 -16.46 -7.43 8.13
N ARG A 441 -17.23 -7.29 9.19
CA ARG A 441 -17.21 -8.07 10.44
C ARG A 441 -18.63 -8.26 10.94
N THR A 442 -18.81 -8.95 12.07
CA THR A 442 -20.12 -9.09 12.70
C THR A 442 -20.64 -7.73 13.20
N ILE A 443 -21.94 -7.62 13.39
CA ILE A 443 -22.57 -6.42 13.97
C ILE A 443 -22.03 -6.19 15.39
N GLY A 444 -21.89 -7.24 16.20
CA GLY A 444 -21.32 -7.16 17.53
C GLY A 444 -19.90 -6.58 17.54
N GLU A 445 -19.02 -7.07 16.66
CA GLU A 445 -17.65 -6.55 16.52
C GLU A 445 -17.61 -5.10 16.00
N ASN A 446 -18.55 -4.72 15.15
CA ASN A 446 -18.68 -3.33 14.71
C ASN A 446 -19.08 -2.40 15.84
N ILE A 447 -19.98 -2.82 16.73
CA ILE A 447 -20.38 -2.04 17.92
C ILE A 447 -19.22 -1.98 18.92
N ALA A 448 -18.51 -3.11 19.14
CA ALA A 448 -17.39 -3.21 20.08
C ALA A 448 -16.09 -2.55 19.57
N PHE A 449 -16.06 -1.98 18.36
CA PHE A 449 -14.83 -1.47 17.76
C PHE A 449 -14.09 -0.44 18.63
N GLY A 450 -14.81 0.43 19.35
CA GLY A 450 -14.22 1.42 20.27
C GLY A 450 -14.00 0.91 21.71
N ALA A 451 -14.44 -0.32 22.02
CA ALA A 451 -14.31 -0.95 23.33
C ALA A 451 -14.20 -2.48 23.15
N PRO A 452 -13.04 -2.97 22.71
CA PRO A 452 -12.86 -4.38 22.29
C PRO A 452 -13.06 -5.38 23.42
N ASP A 453 -12.89 -4.96 24.68
CA ASP A 453 -13.08 -5.79 25.88
C ASP A 453 -14.53 -5.79 26.40
N ALA A 454 -15.48 -5.19 25.67
CA ALA A 454 -16.88 -5.10 26.10
C ALA A 454 -17.55 -6.49 26.10
N THR A 455 -18.33 -6.75 27.16
CA THR A 455 -19.11 -7.99 27.26
C THR A 455 -20.31 -7.97 26.29
N PRO A 456 -20.87 -9.14 25.92
CA PRO A 456 -22.09 -9.20 25.10
C PRO A 456 -23.25 -8.40 25.66
N GLU A 457 -23.39 -8.36 26.99
CA GLU A 457 -24.43 -7.60 27.68
C GLU A 457 -24.25 -6.08 27.53
N GLN A 458 -23.00 -5.62 27.57
CA GLN A 458 -22.67 -4.21 27.33
C GLN A 458 -22.94 -3.80 25.88
N ILE A 459 -22.59 -4.69 24.92
CA ILE A 459 -22.88 -4.49 23.48
C ILE A 459 -24.39 -4.40 23.27
N GLU A 460 -25.18 -5.30 23.88
CA GLU A 460 -26.63 -5.29 23.81
C GLU A 460 -27.23 -4.03 24.45
N ALA A 461 -26.74 -3.62 25.60
CA ALA A 461 -27.21 -2.39 26.28
C ALA A 461 -26.95 -1.15 25.43
N ALA A 462 -25.76 -1.04 24.80
CA ALA A 462 -25.45 0.04 23.86
C ALA A 462 -26.35 0.01 22.62
N ALA A 463 -26.62 -1.17 22.07
CA ALA A 463 -27.52 -1.35 20.94
C ALA A 463 -28.98 -0.98 21.29
N ARG A 464 -29.44 -1.29 22.50
CA ARG A 464 -30.77 -0.86 23.02
C ARG A 464 -30.83 0.66 23.16
N ALA A 465 -29.81 1.28 23.73
CA ALA A 465 -29.73 2.74 23.86
C ALA A 465 -29.76 3.44 22.50
N ALA A 466 -29.13 2.82 21.48
CA ALA A 466 -29.10 3.31 20.09
C ALA A 466 -30.35 2.89 19.26
N GLN A 467 -31.37 2.26 19.86
CA GLN A 467 -32.55 1.74 19.17
C GLN A 467 -32.20 0.72 18.06
N ALA A 468 -31.08 0.01 18.21
CA ALA A 468 -30.60 -0.95 17.22
C ALA A 468 -30.98 -2.41 17.53
N HIS A 469 -31.20 -2.72 18.81
CA HIS A 469 -31.39 -4.10 19.28
C HIS A 469 -32.52 -4.84 18.56
N GLU A 470 -33.67 -4.19 18.33
CA GLU A 470 -34.83 -4.84 17.75
C GLU A 470 -34.57 -5.34 16.32
N PHE A 471 -33.98 -4.51 15.45
CA PHE A 471 -33.71 -4.95 14.08
C PHE A 471 -32.56 -5.97 14.04
N ILE A 472 -31.56 -5.84 14.93
CA ILE A 472 -30.45 -6.82 15.05
C ILE A 472 -31.01 -8.19 15.45
N SER A 473 -31.90 -8.25 16.43
CA SER A 473 -32.50 -9.50 16.93
C SER A 473 -33.41 -10.20 15.89
N ARG A 474 -33.94 -9.46 14.93
CA ARG A 474 -34.73 -10.01 13.80
C ARG A 474 -33.86 -10.61 12.70
N MET A 475 -32.54 -10.35 12.71
CA MET A 475 -31.63 -10.94 11.73
C MET A 475 -31.36 -12.43 12.03
N PRO A 476 -31.12 -13.28 11.02
CA PRO A 476 -30.96 -14.73 11.22
C PRO A 476 -29.87 -15.11 12.22
N HIS A 477 -28.82 -14.31 12.33
CA HIS A 477 -27.70 -14.55 13.25
C HIS A 477 -27.54 -13.47 14.32
N GLY A 478 -28.53 -12.55 14.48
CA GLY A 478 -28.50 -11.48 15.47
C GLY A 478 -27.21 -10.68 15.42
N TYR A 479 -26.53 -10.49 16.56
CA TYR A 479 -25.24 -9.79 16.68
C TYR A 479 -24.08 -10.47 15.95
N GLN A 480 -24.19 -11.78 15.64
CA GLN A 480 -23.20 -12.52 14.86
C GLN A 480 -23.41 -12.39 13.34
N THR A 481 -24.38 -11.62 12.90
CA THR A 481 -24.59 -11.36 11.48
C THR A 481 -23.40 -10.59 10.93
N VAL A 482 -22.72 -11.18 9.93
CA VAL A 482 -21.61 -10.54 9.21
C VAL A 482 -22.20 -9.57 8.19
N ILE A 483 -21.80 -8.31 8.27
CA ILE A 483 -22.20 -7.27 7.31
C ILE A 483 -21.15 -7.16 6.20
N GLY A 484 -21.63 -7.02 4.96
CA GLY A 484 -20.75 -6.85 3.81
C GLY A 484 -19.92 -5.57 3.86
N GLU A 485 -19.01 -5.41 2.89
CA GLU A 485 -18.15 -4.24 2.78
C GLU A 485 -18.95 -2.94 2.87
N ARG A 486 -18.53 -2.02 3.74
CA ARG A 486 -19.20 -0.75 4.07
C ARG A 486 -20.66 -0.88 4.52
N GLY A 487 -21.10 -2.08 4.95
CA GLY A 487 -22.47 -2.30 5.39
C GLY A 487 -23.52 -2.23 4.27
N VAL A 488 -23.16 -2.62 3.05
CA VAL A 488 -24.05 -2.61 1.86
C VAL A 488 -25.37 -3.34 2.08
N THR A 489 -25.39 -4.33 2.95
CA THR A 489 -26.60 -5.13 3.27
C THR A 489 -27.58 -4.43 4.22
N LEU A 490 -27.21 -3.27 4.78
CA LEU A 490 -27.99 -2.52 5.77
C LEU A 490 -28.59 -1.25 5.17
N SER A 491 -29.79 -0.88 5.63
CA SER A 491 -30.35 0.45 5.31
C SER A 491 -29.52 1.59 5.93
N GLY A 492 -29.66 2.81 5.42
CA GLY A 492 -28.97 3.99 5.98
C GLY A 492 -29.22 4.16 7.48
N GLY A 493 -30.49 4.04 7.91
CA GLY A 493 -30.86 4.16 9.32
C GLY A 493 -30.32 3.02 10.20
N GLN A 494 -30.20 1.79 9.66
CA GLN A 494 -29.59 0.68 10.39
C GLN A 494 -28.09 0.91 10.61
N ARG A 495 -27.36 1.36 9.56
CA ARG A 495 -25.95 1.74 9.68
C ARG A 495 -25.74 2.82 10.75
N GLN A 496 -26.61 3.83 10.76
CA GLN A 496 -26.54 4.93 11.71
C GLN A 496 -26.75 4.47 13.15
N ARG A 497 -27.75 3.61 13.41
CA ARG A 497 -28.00 3.07 14.75
C ARG A 497 -26.85 2.19 15.24
N ILE A 498 -26.17 1.45 14.36
CA ILE A 498 -24.94 0.70 14.71
C ILE A 498 -23.80 1.67 15.07
N ALA A 499 -23.62 2.76 14.30
CA ALA A 499 -22.61 3.77 14.61
C ALA A 499 -22.88 4.50 15.93
N LEU A 500 -24.16 4.79 16.23
CA LEU A 500 -24.58 5.32 17.52
C LEU A 500 -24.28 4.33 18.66
N ALA A 501 -24.62 3.04 18.49
CA ALA A 501 -24.30 2.00 19.48
C ALA A 501 -22.80 1.91 19.76
N ARG A 502 -21.96 1.98 18.71
CA ARG A 502 -20.49 2.05 18.83
C ARG A 502 -20.04 3.24 19.67
N ALA A 503 -20.59 4.42 19.39
CA ALA A 503 -20.25 5.63 20.13
C ALA A 503 -20.74 5.57 21.59
N PHE A 504 -21.91 4.98 21.87
CA PHE A 504 -22.45 4.86 23.21
C PHE A 504 -21.67 3.86 24.06
N LEU A 505 -21.24 2.75 23.47
CA LEU A 505 -20.43 1.74 24.14
C LEU A 505 -19.10 2.31 24.63
N ALA A 506 -18.46 3.16 23.83
CA ALA A 506 -17.22 3.84 24.21
C ALA A 506 -17.39 4.85 25.35
N ASN A 507 -18.65 5.25 25.67
CA ASN A 507 -19.02 6.18 26.74
C ASN A 507 -18.16 7.47 26.80
N PRO A 508 -18.05 8.24 25.71
CA PRO A 508 -17.18 9.40 25.62
C PRO A 508 -17.71 10.58 26.44
N ARG A 509 -16.84 11.50 26.86
CA ARG A 509 -17.20 12.77 27.52
C ARG A 509 -17.58 13.86 26.51
N ILE A 510 -16.98 13.82 25.32
CA ILE A 510 -17.33 14.71 24.22
C ILE A 510 -17.88 13.84 23.09
N LEU A 511 -19.06 14.23 22.56
CA LEU A 511 -19.71 13.52 21.45
C LEU A 511 -19.88 14.46 20.25
N ILE A 512 -19.35 14.07 19.11
CA ILE A 512 -19.44 14.82 17.85
C ILE A 512 -20.39 14.06 16.92
N LEU A 513 -21.43 14.74 16.45
CA LEU A 513 -22.43 14.20 15.52
C LEU A 513 -22.44 15.06 14.25
N ASP A 514 -21.97 14.54 13.13
CA ASP A 514 -21.93 15.25 11.85
C ASP A 514 -23.07 14.76 10.94
N ASP A 515 -24.09 15.59 10.76
CA ASP A 515 -25.30 15.45 9.91
C ASP A 515 -25.78 14.00 9.68
N SER A 516 -25.85 13.27 10.77
CA SER A 516 -26.00 11.83 10.80
C SER A 516 -27.39 11.31 10.42
N THR A 517 -28.26 12.11 9.76
CA THR A 517 -29.68 11.74 9.57
C THR A 517 -30.24 11.98 8.15
N SER A 518 -29.41 12.22 7.14
CA SER A 518 -29.86 12.73 5.82
C SER A 518 -30.59 11.74 4.89
N ALA A 519 -30.74 10.43 5.26
CA ALA A 519 -31.29 9.41 4.36
C ALA A 519 -32.23 8.40 5.05
N ILE A 520 -33.17 8.89 5.90
CA ILE A 520 -33.95 8.01 6.80
C ILE A 520 -35.45 8.29 6.66
N ASP A 521 -36.27 7.23 6.73
CA ASP A 521 -37.72 7.30 6.84
C ASP A 521 -38.18 7.91 8.17
N SER A 522 -39.33 8.58 8.18
CA SER A 522 -39.83 9.36 9.32
C SER A 522 -39.97 8.56 10.63
N ALA A 523 -40.32 7.27 10.58
CA ALA A 523 -40.48 6.44 11.77
C ALA A 523 -39.15 6.11 12.44
N THR A 524 -38.15 5.78 11.63
CA THR A 524 -36.77 5.54 12.09
C THR A 524 -36.09 6.83 12.58
N GLU A 525 -36.47 7.98 12.03
CA GLU A 525 -35.98 9.29 12.46
C GLU A 525 -36.31 9.57 13.93
N ASP A 526 -37.58 9.34 14.36
CA ASP A 526 -38.00 9.56 15.74
C ASP A 526 -37.25 8.66 16.75
N GLU A 527 -36.91 7.43 16.36
CA GLU A 527 -36.10 6.50 17.14
C GLU A 527 -34.66 7.03 17.31
N ILE A 528 -34.04 7.50 16.23
CA ILE A 528 -32.69 8.06 16.25
C ILE A 528 -32.66 9.36 17.09
N GLN A 529 -33.66 10.21 16.94
CA GLN A 529 -33.77 11.45 17.74
C GLN A 529 -33.87 11.14 19.25
N ARG A 530 -34.61 10.11 19.63
CA ARG A 530 -34.68 9.65 21.04
C ARG A 530 -33.33 9.14 21.52
N ALA A 531 -32.64 8.34 20.72
CA ALA A 531 -31.31 7.84 21.03
C ALA A 531 -30.29 8.98 21.22
N ILE A 532 -30.28 9.97 20.31
CA ILE A 532 -29.39 11.14 20.38
C ILE A 532 -29.68 11.94 21.68
N ARG A 533 -30.94 12.22 22.02
CA ARG A 533 -31.27 12.93 23.27
C ARG A 533 -30.81 12.17 24.51
N GLN A 534 -30.94 10.85 24.53
CA GLN A 534 -30.44 10.04 25.64
C GLN A 534 -28.92 10.10 25.75
N ALA A 535 -28.22 10.12 24.60
CA ALA A 535 -26.77 10.18 24.54
C ALA A 535 -26.16 11.51 25.02
N GLN A 536 -26.94 12.59 25.01
CA GLN A 536 -26.46 13.92 25.39
C GLN A 536 -26.36 14.12 26.92
N GLN A 537 -27.09 13.33 27.71
CA GLN A 537 -27.10 13.49 29.15
C GLN A 537 -25.70 13.32 29.76
N GLY A 538 -25.20 14.38 30.40
CA GLY A 538 -23.91 14.42 31.09
C GLY A 538 -22.68 14.46 30.17
N ARG A 539 -22.86 14.78 28.88
CA ARG A 539 -21.78 14.90 27.89
C ARG A 539 -21.79 16.27 27.22
N THR A 540 -20.62 16.72 26.76
CA THR A 540 -20.54 17.86 25.84
C THR A 540 -20.80 17.35 24.42
N VAL A 541 -21.74 17.96 23.70
CA VAL A 541 -22.18 17.51 22.39
C VAL A 541 -21.98 18.60 21.34
N LEU A 542 -21.26 18.27 20.29
CA LEU A 542 -21.15 19.07 19.08
C LEU A 542 -22.02 18.44 17.99
N LEU A 543 -23.03 19.15 17.54
CA LEU A 543 -24.00 18.66 16.58
C LEU A 543 -23.98 19.49 15.31
N ILE A 544 -23.47 18.94 14.21
CA ILE A 544 -23.67 19.52 12.88
C ILE A 544 -25.01 19.02 12.36
N THR A 545 -25.95 19.93 12.12
CA THR A 545 -27.28 19.55 11.66
C THR A 545 -27.98 20.66 10.88
N HIS A 546 -28.87 20.25 10.00
CA HIS A 546 -29.81 21.12 9.29
C HIS A 546 -31.25 20.98 9.84
N ARG A 547 -31.49 20.17 10.86
CA ARG A 547 -32.81 19.86 11.38
C ARG A 547 -33.26 20.84 12.48
N LEU A 548 -34.33 21.55 12.23
CA LEU A 548 -34.88 22.54 13.16
C LEU A 548 -35.17 21.97 14.55
N ALA A 549 -35.71 20.74 14.62
CA ALA A 549 -35.99 20.08 15.89
C ALA A 549 -34.73 19.92 16.76
N GLN A 550 -33.57 19.66 16.16
CA GLN A 550 -32.29 19.51 16.84
C GLN A 550 -31.67 20.87 17.20
N ILE A 551 -31.80 21.86 16.34
CA ILE A 551 -31.28 23.22 16.54
C ILE A 551 -31.99 23.90 17.71
N ARG A 552 -33.31 23.71 17.86
CA ARG A 552 -34.13 24.38 18.87
C ARG A 552 -33.78 24.01 20.31
N TRP A 553 -33.28 22.83 20.57
CA TRP A 553 -32.96 22.39 21.94
C TRP A 553 -31.45 22.37 22.24
N ALA A 554 -30.62 22.88 21.31
CA ALA A 554 -29.23 23.15 21.60
C ALA A 554 -29.10 24.33 22.57
N ASP A 555 -28.20 24.20 23.55
CA ASP A 555 -27.92 25.24 24.53
C ASP A 555 -27.28 26.46 23.87
N GLN A 556 -26.48 26.23 22.84
CA GLN A 556 -25.81 27.25 22.04
C GLN A 556 -25.80 26.85 20.56
N ILE A 557 -25.90 27.83 19.70
CA ILE A 557 -25.80 27.65 18.25
C ILE A 557 -24.65 28.50 17.73
N LEU A 558 -23.75 27.88 16.95
CA LEU A 558 -22.68 28.52 16.24
C LEU A 558 -23.06 28.63 14.76
N VAL A 559 -23.09 29.84 14.21
CA VAL A 559 -23.42 30.09 12.80
C VAL A 559 -22.15 30.35 12.02
N LEU A 560 -21.81 29.41 11.11
CA LEU A 560 -20.64 29.52 10.24
C LEU A 560 -21.05 29.97 8.84
N ASP A 561 -20.33 30.95 8.29
CA ASP A 561 -20.48 31.42 6.92
C ASP A 561 -19.09 31.75 6.34
N GLY A 562 -18.74 31.15 5.18
CA GLY A 562 -17.46 31.38 4.51
C GLY A 562 -16.23 31.11 5.39
N GLY A 563 -16.27 30.12 6.29
CA GLY A 563 -15.16 29.81 7.19
C GLY A 563 -15.04 30.70 8.42
N CYS A 564 -15.95 31.66 8.63
CA CYS A 564 -15.98 32.57 9.78
C CYS A 564 -17.15 32.23 10.71
N LEU A 565 -16.97 32.47 12.02
CA LEU A 565 -18.06 32.47 13.01
C LEU A 565 -18.77 33.81 12.95
N VAL A 566 -19.97 33.85 12.33
CA VAL A 566 -20.70 35.12 12.10
C VAL A 566 -21.72 35.45 13.19
N ALA A 567 -22.16 34.45 13.96
CA ALA A 567 -23.05 34.63 15.11
C ALA A 567 -22.99 33.43 16.07
N SER A 568 -23.26 33.69 17.35
CA SER A 568 -23.37 32.66 18.40
C SER A 568 -24.43 33.08 19.40
N GLY A 569 -25.26 32.16 19.86
CA GLY A 569 -26.32 32.40 20.85
C GLY A 569 -27.39 31.32 20.85
N THR A 570 -28.48 31.53 21.58
CA THR A 570 -29.63 30.62 21.57
C THR A 570 -30.48 30.80 20.30
N HIS A 571 -31.39 29.88 20.04
CA HIS A 571 -32.30 29.94 18.90
C HIS A 571 -33.10 31.25 18.86
N GLU A 572 -33.67 31.65 20.00
CA GLU A 572 -34.51 32.85 20.09
C GLU A 572 -33.70 34.14 19.91
N GLU A 573 -32.49 34.21 20.49
CA GLU A 573 -31.56 35.33 20.30
C GLU A 573 -31.14 35.50 18.84
N LEU A 574 -30.74 34.41 18.19
CA LEU A 574 -30.27 34.43 16.83
C LEU A 574 -31.40 34.76 15.82
N LEU A 575 -32.62 34.36 16.10
CA LEU A 575 -33.77 34.79 15.29
C LEU A 575 -33.99 36.30 15.34
N ARG A 576 -33.69 36.95 16.49
CA ARG A 576 -33.83 38.41 16.63
C ARG A 576 -32.63 39.18 16.08
N THR A 577 -31.41 38.69 16.30
CA THR A 577 -30.17 39.45 16.11
C THR A 577 -29.42 39.12 14.83
N SER A 578 -29.50 37.86 14.31
CA SER A 578 -28.68 37.42 13.21
C SER A 578 -29.42 37.31 11.86
N PRO A 579 -29.13 38.19 10.89
CA PRO A 579 -29.67 38.05 9.54
C PRO A 579 -29.21 36.78 8.84
N HIS A 580 -27.98 36.30 9.13
CA HIS A 580 -27.43 35.07 8.58
C HIS A 580 -28.20 33.84 9.04
N TYR A 581 -28.50 33.78 10.35
CA TYR A 581 -29.30 32.70 10.94
C TYR A 581 -30.74 32.71 10.41
N ARG A 582 -31.38 33.87 10.32
CA ARG A 582 -32.72 34.00 9.75
C ARG A 582 -32.82 33.49 8.33
N ARG A 583 -31.81 33.76 7.47
CA ARG A 583 -31.79 33.26 6.09
C ARG A 583 -31.75 31.75 6.01
N ILE A 584 -30.99 31.10 6.90
CA ILE A 584 -30.93 29.64 6.99
C ILE A 584 -32.31 29.12 7.47
N PHE A 585 -32.88 29.74 8.48
CA PHE A 585 -34.12 29.29 9.09
C PHE A 585 -35.35 29.48 8.18
N VAL A 586 -35.50 30.65 7.54
CA VAL A 586 -36.63 30.96 6.64
C VAL A 586 -36.62 30.05 5.42
N ARG A 587 -35.49 29.64 4.93
CA ARG A 587 -35.40 28.70 3.81
C ARG A 587 -35.96 27.32 4.19
N TYR A 588 -35.80 26.89 5.43
CA TYR A 588 -36.36 25.63 5.93
C TYR A 588 -37.87 25.74 6.26
N GLU A 589 -38.33 26.86 6.78
CA GLU A 589 -39.76 27.12 7.08
C GLU A 589 -40.60 27.16 5.80
N HIS A 590 -40.12 27.75 4.73
CA HIS A 590 -40.82 27.76 3.43
C HIS A 590 -40.96 26.34 2.85
N THR A 591 -39.99 25.49 3.07
CA THR A 591 -40.05 24.08 2.60
C THR A 591 -41.04 23.28 3.45
N ALA A 592 -41.08 23.49 4.74
CA ALA A 592 -42.03 22.84 5.67
C ALA A 592 -43.47 23.27 5.38
N THR A 593 -43.73 24.58 5.19
CA THR A 593 -45.06 25.14 4.90
C THR A 593 -45.58 24.66 3.52
N LEU A 594 -44.72 24.49 2.52
CA LEU A 594 -45.11 23.91 1.22
C LEU A 594 -45.46 22.42 1.34
N THR A 595 -44.74 21.67 2.20
CA THR A 595 -45.03 20.26 2.45
C THR A 595 -46.33 20.06 3.21
N ASP A 596 -46.64 20.95 4.15
CA ASP A 596 -47.91 20.94 4.90
C ASP A 596 -49.10 21.39 4.06
N LEU A 597 -48.90 22.35 3.14
CA LEU A 597 -49.93 22.74 2.15
C LEU A 597 -50.24 21.61 1.16
N VAL A 598 -49.23 20.88 0.71
CA VAL A 598 -49.43 19.70 -0.20
C VAL A 598 -50.17 18.59 0.55
N ARG A 599 -49.85 18.31 1.82
CA ARG A 599 -50.56 17.31 2.63
C ARG A 599 -51.99 17.72 2.94
N SER A 600 -52.28 19.00 3.11
CA SER A 600 -53.65 19.50 3.33
C SER A 600 -54.50 19.47 2.05
N THR A 601 -53.90 19.49 0.89
CA THR A 601 -54.63 19.35 -0.40
C THR A 601 -54.83 17.89 -0.81
N GLU A 602 -53.97 16.95 -0.40
CA GLU A 602 -54.16 15.51 -0.64
C GLU A 602 -55.15 14.85 0.36
N GLY A 603 -55.44 15.46 1.48
CA GLY A 603 -56.46 14.99 2.44
C GLY A 603 -57.88 15.52 2.19
N ALA A 604 -58.08 16.32 1.14
CA ALA A 604 -59.38 16.92 0.77
C ALA A 604 -59.91 16.46 -0.61
N ALA A 605 -59.34 15.40 -1.19
CA ALA A 605 -59.83 14.79 -2.42
C ALA A 605 -60.34 13.35 -2.20
#